data_3848804245938bbfc56cbc97543982ef
#
_entry.id   3848804245938bbfc56cbc97543982ef
#
_cell.length_a   1.000
_cell.length_b   1.000
_cell.length_c   1.000
_cell.angle_alpha   90.00
_cell.angle_beta   90.00
_cell.angle_gamma   90.00
#
_symmetry.space_group_name_H-M   'P 1'
#
loop_
_entity.id
_entity.type
_entity.pdbx_description
1 polymer ?
#
loop_
_entity_poly.entity_id
_entity_poly.type
_entity_poly.pdbx_seq_one_letter_code
_entity_poly.pdbx_strand_id
1 'polypeptide(L)'
;MSYTPIIKCDAVYKIFGANAEKMLQESNGNVDAKTFQDAGCIVGVNNASFEVAKGEMLVVMGLSGSGKSTLLRCISRLTDATAGKIFIEGQDLSALKNKELIELRRNKMGMVFQSFALLPHKTVLENIAFPLQIKGMKTEDSISKAMDMVKLVGLDGRENYFPRELSGGQQQRVGIARSLAVEPDIWFLDEPFSALDPLIRKEMQDEFLRLQGVLKKTITFITHDFDEALRLADRIAIMKEGIIEQLDTPANIVLNPATEYVRKFTQEVPREKVLRIESVMDPVDASEEVSEFKVHKDAIIETVAEAVLTERKPVAVLDENDNVVGTLHASHVIKVLYGGHAEK
;
A
#
# COMPACT_ATOMS: atom_id res chain seq x y z
N MET A 1 23.44 -4.99 -8.58
CA MET A 1 22.62 -6.23 -8.48
C MET A 1 21.39 -6.04 -9.34
N SER A 2 21.05 -6.99 -10.23
CA SER A 2 19.85 -6.89 -11.06
C SER A 2 18.62 -6.97 -10.14
N TYR A 3 17.86 -5.89 -10.09
CA TYR A 3 16.62 -5.79 -9.37
C TYR A 3 15.58 -6.70 -10.06
N THR A 4 15.11 -7.73 -9.36
CA THR A 4 14.03 -8.58 -9.87
C THR A 4 12.76 -8.20 -9.09
N PRO A 5 11.75 -7.62 -9.75
CA PRO A 5 10.49 -7.27 -9.09
C PRO A 5 9.75 -8.54 -8.66
N ILE A 6 9.08 -8.48 -7.51
CA ILE A 6 8.26 -9.60 -7.03
C ILE A 6 6.90 -9.63 -7.74
N ILE A 7 6.37 -8.44 -8.10
CA ILE A 7 5.18 -8.27 -8.93
C ILE A 7 5.56 -7.42 -10.14
N LYS A 8 5.18 -7.84 -11.34
CA LYS A 8 5.29 -7.05 -12.55
C LYS A 8 3.99 -7.13 -13.35
N CYS A 9 3.43 -5.98 -13.65
CA CYS A 9 2.33 -5.81 -14.59
C CYS A 9 2.87 -5.23 -15.89
N ASP A 10 2.53 -5.84 -17.03
CA ASP A 10 2.95 -5.44 -18.35
C ASP A 10 1.74 -5.29 -19.26
N ALA A 11 1.41 -4.05 -19.59
CA ALA A 11 0.28 -3.65 -20.42
C ALA A 11 -1.03 -4.36 -20.05
N VAL A 12 -1.40 -4.34 -18.74
CA VAL A 12 -2.59 -5.04 -18.23
C VAL A 12 -3.85 -4.27 -18.57
N TYR A 13 -4.79 -4.97 -19.21
CA TYR A 13 -6.13 -4.49 -19.48
C TYR A 13 -7.17 -5.37 -18.79
N LYS A 14 -8.20 -4.74 -18.21
CA LYS A 14 -9.42 -5.43 -17.79
C LYS A 14 -10.64 -4.66 -18.24
N ILE A 15 -11.36 -5.26 -19.18
CA ILE A 15 -12.58 -4.71 -19.75
C ILE A 15 -13.67 -5.76 -19.57
N PHE A 16 -14.79 -5.37 -18.98
CA PHE A 16 -15.96 -6.21 -18.80
C PHE A 16 -16.92 -5.99 -19.98
N GLY A 17 -17.43 -7.05 -20.56
CA GLY A 17 -18.37 -7.01 -21.70
C GLY A 17 -18.14 -8.18 -22.66
N ALA A 18 -19.18 -8.59 -23.37
CA ALA A 18 -19.13 -9.78 -24.23
C ALA A 18 -18.14 -9.64 -25.40
N ASN A 19 -17.90 -8.41 -25.88
CA ASN A 19 -17.03 -8.12 -27.04
C ASN A 19 -15.72 -7.46 -26.65
N ALA A 20 -15.37 -7.42 -25.35
CA ALA A 20 -14.23 -6.66 -24.81
C ALA A 20 -12.89 -7.03 -25.48
N GLU A 21 -12.58 -8.32 -25.60
CA GLU A 21 -11.33 -8.78 -26.22
C GLU A 21 -11.23 -8.41 -27.70
N LYS A 22 -12.34 -8.61 -28.44
CA LYS A 22 -12.39 -8.29 -29.87
C LYS A 22 -12.19 -6.79 -30.11
N MET A 23 -12.89 -5.95 -29.36
CA MET A 23 -12.78 -4.50 -29.45
C MET A 23 -11.37 -4.02 -29.11
N LEU A 24 -10.74 -4.60 -28.08
CA LEU A 24 -9.38 -4.28 -27.69
C LEU A 24 -8.38 -4.63 -28.79
N GLN A 25 -8.54 -5.77 -29.44
CA GLN A 25 -7.70 -6.18 -30.59
C GLN A 25 -7.91 -5.26 -31.79
N GLU A 26 -9.16 -4.94 -32.15
CA GLU A 26 -9.49 -4.07 -33.29
C GLU A 26 -8.98 -2.63 -33.09
N SER A 27 -8.95 -2.15 -31.84
CA SER A 27 -8.42 -0.82 -31.48
C SER A 27 -6.89 -0.79 -31.30
N ASN A 28 -6.18 -1.92 -31.49
CA ASN A 28 -4.74 -2.06 -31.23
C ASN A 28 -4.35 -1.56 -29.81
N GLY A 29 -5.19 -1.82 -28.81
CA GLY A 29 -4.94 -1.39 -27.43
C GLY A 29 -5.28 0.07 -27.14
N ASN A 30 -5.78 0.82 -28.12
CA ASN A 30 -6.25 2.20 -27.89
C ASN A 30 -7.68 2.18 -27.35
N VAL A 31 -7.80 2.29 -26.03
CA VAL A 31 -9.10 2.20 -25.33
C VAL A 31 -9.66 3.61 -25.12
N ASP A 32 -10.62 4.00 -25.95
CA ASP A 32 -11.49 5.15 -25.66
C ASP A 32 -12.66 4.69 -24.78
N ALA A 33 -12.69 5.17 -23.53
CA ALA A 33 -13.68 4.73 -22.53
C ALA A 33 -15.14 4.92 -23.01
N LYS A 34 -15.42 5.99 -23.74
CA LYS A 34 -16.76 6.30 -24.26
C LYS A 34 -17.18 5.29 -25.34
N THR A 35 -16.31 5.03 -26.29
CA THR A 35 -16.55 4.05 -27.37
C THR A 35 -16.83 2.66 -26.80
N PHE A 36 -16.05 2.25 -25.77
CA PHE A 36 -16.28 0.96 -25.11
C PHE A 36 -17.57 0.94 -24.31
N GLN A 37 -17.93 2.03 -23.65
CA GLN A 37 -19.18 2.16 -22.90
C GLN A 37 -20.40 2.12 -23.83
N ASP A 38 -20.36 2.81 -24.96
CA ASP A 38 -21.43 2.82 -25.97
C ASP A 38 -21.65 1.42 -26.55
N ALA A 39 -20.62 0.58 -26.58
CA ALA A 39 -20.68 -0.83 -26.97
C ALA A 39 -21.08 -1.77 -25.80
N GLY A 40 -21.48 -1.25 -24.64
CA GLY A 40 -21.87 -2.03 -23.46
C GLY A 40 -20.70 -2.65 -22.70
N CYS A 41 -19.49 -2.15 -22.88
CA CYS A 41 -18.31 -2.58 -22.15
C CYS A 41 -17.96 -1.59 -21.03
N ILE A 42 -17.39 -2.10 -19.93
CA ILE A 42 -16.90 -1.29 -18.81
C ILE A 42 -15.39 -1.49 -18.72
N VAL A 43 -14.64 -0.38 -18.84
CA VAL A 43 -13.19 -0.37 -18.70
C VAL A 43 -12.83 -0.30 -17.22
N GLY A 44 -12.31 -1.38 -16.67
CA GLY A 44 -11.86 -1.43 -15.27
C GLY A 44 -10.36 -1.15 -15.10
N VAL A 45 -9.54 -1.62 -16.05
CA VAL A 45 -8.09 -1.35 -16.11
C VAL A 45 -7.71 -1.10 -17.55
N ASN A 46 -6.92 -0.07 -17.80
CA ASN A 46 -6.49 0.36 -19.12
C ASN A 46 -4.97 0.55 -19.13
N ASN A 47 -4.26 -0.40 -19.76
CA ASN A 47 -2.80 -0.35 -19.99
C ASN A 47 -1.96 -0.12 -18.72
N ALA A 48 -2.27 -0.83 -17.64
CA ALA A 48 -1.50 -0.71 -16.41
C ALA A 48 -0.16 -1.44 -16.52
N SER A 49 0.94 -0.69 -16.39
CA SER A 49 2.31 -1.21 -16.41
C SER A 49 3.09 -0.67 -15.23
N PHE A 50 3.58 -1.56 -14.35
CA PHE A 50 4.38 -1.21 -13.18
C PHE A 50 5.04 -2.45 -12.57
N GLU A 51 5.97 -2.19 -11.68
CA GLU A 51 6.69 -3.22 -10.92
C GLU A 51 6.63 -2.91 -9.44
N VAL A 52 6.64 -3.95 -8.60
CA VAL A 52 6.72 -3.83 -7.13
C VAL A 52 7.92 -4.61 -6.64
N ALA A 53 8.76 -3.96 -5.84
CA ALA A 53 9.93 -4.55 -5.23
C ALA A 53 9.59 -5.53 -4.10
N LYS A 54 10.53 -6.40 -3.78
CA LYS A 54 10.42 -7.22 -2.57
C LYS A 54 10.49 -6.33 -1.32
N GLY A 55 9.49 -6.48 -0.45
CA GLY A 55 9.37 -5.68 0.78
C GLY A 55 8.76 -4.30 0.59
N GLU A 56 8.51 -3.87 -0.66
CA GLU A 56 7.87 -2.60 -0.97
C GLU A 56 6.38 -2.59 -0.63
N MET A 57 5.92 -1.46 -0.13
CA MET A 57 4.49 -1.15 0.03
C MET A 57 4.04 -0.19 -1.09
N LEU A 58 3.42 -0.74 -2.12
CA LEU A 58 2.76 0.03 -3.16
C LEU A 58 1.31 0.31 -2.76
N VAL A 59 0.94 1.58 -2.64
CA VAL A 59 -0.45 2.00 -2.45
C VAL A 59 -1.06 2.40 -3.78
N VAL A 60 -2.22 1.81 -4.11
CA VAL A 60 -3.03 2.19 -5.27
C VAL A 60 -4.22 3.00 -4.80
N MET A 61 -4.31 4.24 -5.23
CA MET A 61 -5.37 5.15 -4.81
C MET A 61 -6.12 5.79 -5.99
N GLY A 62 -7.22 6.46 -5.69
CA GLY A 62 -8.08 7.15 -6.67
C GLY A 62 -9.53 7.15 -6.22
N LEU A 63 -10.40 7.88 -6.91
CA LEU A 63 -11.82 7.97 -6.58
C LEU A 63 -12.53 6.63 -6.73
N SER A 64 -13.75 6.52 -6.16
CA SER A 64 -14.60 5.34 -6.37
C SER A 64 -14.83 5.09 -7.87
N GLY A 65 -14.75 3.83 -8.29
CA GLY A 65 -14.90 3.47 -9.70
C GLY A 65 -13.64 3.66 -10.57
N SER A 66 -12.51 4.13 -10.03
CA SER A 66 -11.28 4.32 -10.83
C SER A 66 -10.57 3.03 -11.26
N GLY A 67 -11.02 1.84 -10.81
CA GLY A 67 -10.47 0.54 -11.23
C GLY A 67 -9.53 -0.14 -10.25
N LYS A 68 -9.24 0.46 -9.08
CA LYS A 68 -8.28 -0.05 -8.07
C LYS A 68 -8.51 -1.50 -7.67
N SER A 69 -9.72 -1.82 -7.16
CA SER A 69 -10.05 -3.21 -6.75
C SER A 69 -10.07 -4.17 -7.94
N THR A 70 -10.38 -3.68 -9.15
CA THR A 70 -10.28 -4.47 -10.38
C THR A 70 -8.83 -4.82 -10.67
N LEU A 71 -7.91 -3.85 -10.57
CA LEU A 71 -6.48 -4.05 -10.76
C LEU A 71 -5.94 -5.05 -9.73
N LEU A 72 -6.27 -4.89 -8.44
CA LEU A 72 -5.85 -5.83 -7.38
C LEU A 72 -6.34 -7.25 -7.64
N ARG A 73 -7.60 -7.40 -8.07
CA ARG A 73 -8.17 -8.70 -8.45
C ARG A 73 -7.50 -9.32 -9.67
N CYS A 74 -7.03 -8.50 -10.62
CA CYS A 74 -6.23 -8.99 -11.73
C CYS A 74 -4.84 -9.45 -11.25
N ILE A 75 -4.15 -8.68 -10.42
CA ILE A 75 -2.81 -9.02 -9.90
C ILE A 75 -2.87 -10.31 -9.06
N SER A 76 -3.90 -10.50 -8.26
CA SER A 76 -4.13 -11.74 -7.51
C SER A 76 -4.76 -12.86 -8.35
N ARG A 77 -5.07 -12.57 -9.63
CA ARG A 77 -5.80 -13.41 -10.59
C ARG A 77 -7.14 -13.93 -10.06
N LEU A 78 -7.77 -13.21 -9.11
CA LEU A 78 -9.18 -13.46 -8.75
C LEU A 78 -10.12 -13.13 -9.92
N THR A 79 -9.66 -12.28 -10.83
CA THR A 79 -10.29 -11.96 -12.10
C THR A 79 -9.22 -12.02 -13.17
N ASP A 80 -9.46 -12.73 -14.27
CA ASP A 80 -8.51 -12.78 -15.38
C ASP A 80 -8.45 -11.42 -16.10
N ALA A 81 -7.24 -10.97 -16.46
CA ALA A 81 -7.05 -9.82 -17.31
C ALA A 81 -7.63 -10.08 -18.71
N THR A 82 -8.08 -9.04 -19.40
CA THR A 82 -8.54 -9.12 -20.81
C THR A 82 -7.34 -9.21 -21.76
N ALA A 83 -6.25 -8.50 -21.43
CA ALA A 83 -4.97 -8.56 -22.14
C ALA A 83 -3.82 -8.12 -21.22
N GLY A 84 -2.58 -8.24 -21.72
CA GLY A 84 -1.37 -7.97 -20.97
C GLY A 84 -0.90 -9.17 -20.16
N LYS A 85 0.16 -8.98 -19.37
CA LYS A 85 0.77 -10.03 -18.57
C LYS A 85 1.00 -9.57 -17.13
N ILE A 86 0.86 -10.50 -16.21
CA ILE A 86 1.15 -10.30 -14.80
C ILE A 86 2.11 -11.38 -14.36
N PHE A 87 3.23 -10.96 -13.80
CA PHE A 87 4.25 -11.87 -13.30
C PHE A 87 4.35 -11.76 -11.78
N ILE A 88 4.44 -12.91 -11.12
CA ILE A 88 4.75 -13.03 -9.71
C ILE A 88 6.06 -13.82 -9.58
N GLU A 89 7.07 -13.23 -8.96
CA GLU A 89 8.43 -13.81 -8.88
C GLU A 89 8.96 -14.29 -10.24
N GLY A 90 8.68 -13.52 -11.31
CA GLY A 90 9.05 -13.84 -12.68
C GLY A 90 8.17 -14.88 -13.39
N GLN A 91 7.20 -15.47 -12.71
CA GLN A 91 6.28 -16.46 -13.26
C GLN A 91 5.03 -15.78 -13.85
N ASP A 92 4.77 -16.00 -15.14
CA ASP A 92 3.57 -15.48 -15.81
C ASP A 92 2.30 -16.15 -15.29
N LEU A 93 1.44 -15.37 -14.61
CA LEU A 93 0.19 -15.88 -14.03
C LEU A 93 -0.77 -16.42 -15.09
N SER A 94 -0.77 -15.85 -16.30
CA SER A 94 -1.69 -16.27 -17.36
C SER A 94 -1.40 -17.67 -17.88
N ALA A 95 -0.13 -18.10 -17.79
CA ALA A 95 0.34 -19.42 -18.22
C ALA A 95 0.05 -20.53 -17.20
N LEU A 96 -0.29 -20.17 -15.94
CA LEU A 96 -0.51 -21.14 -14.89
C LEU A 96 -1.82 -21.92 -15.06
N LYS A 97 -1.74 -23.23 -14.88
CA LYS A 97 -2.93 -24.08 -14.75
C LYS A 97 -3.59 -23.84 -13.38
N ASN A 98 -4.88 -24.21 -13.26
CA ASN A 98 -5.64 -23.99 -12.02
C ASN A 98 -4.97 -24.57 -10.77
N LYS A 99 -4.36 -25.73 -10.85
CA LYS A 99 -3.65 -26.34 -9.71
C LYS A 99 -2.44 -25.51 -9.27
N GLU A 100 -1.64 -25.05 -10.21
CA GLU A 100 -0.45 -24.21 -9.97
C GLU A 100 -0.85 -22.86 -9.37
N LEU A 101 -1.92 -22.25 -9.89
CA LEU A 101 -2.47 -21.01 -9.37
C LEU A 101 -3.00 -21.16 -7.94
N ILE A 102 -3.69 -22.27 -7.62
CA ILE A 102 -4.15 -22.56 -6.25
C ILE A 102 -2.94 -22.67 -5.31
N GLU A 103 -1.90 -23.39 -5.71
CA GLU A 103 -0.69 -23.54 -4.90
C GLU A 103 0.06 -22.22 -4.72
N LEU A 104 0.16 -21.40 -5.76
CA LEU A 104 0.75 -20.07 -5.67
C LEU A 104 -0.01 -19.20 -4.66
N ARG A 105 -1.34 -19.15 -4.76
CA ARG A 105 -2.18 -18.38 -3.82
C ARG A 105 -2.06 -18.88 -2.38
N ARG A 106 -2.11 -20.19 -2.17
CA ARG A 106 -2.02 -20.82 -0.85
C ARG A 106 -0.69 -20.53 -0.15
N ASN A 107 0.39 -20.45 -0.92
CA ASN A 107 1.74 -20.38 -0.36
C ASN A 107 2.34 -18.98 -0.37
N LYS A 108 1.96 -18.13 -1.34
CA LYS A 108 2.64 -16.86 -1.60
C LYS A 108 1.77 -15.63 -1.38
N MET A 109 0.44 -15.76 -1.41
CA MET A 109 -0.46 -14.61 -1.40
C MET A 109 -1.36 -14.63 -0.16
N GLY A 110 -1.43 -13.49 0.54
CA GLY A 110 -2.44 -13.20 1.55
C GLY A 110 -3.37 -12.11 1.04
N MET A 111 -4.63 -12.12 1.46
CA MET A 111 -5.58 -11.07 1.09
C MET A 111 -6.47 -10.67 2.25
N VAL A 112 -6.63 -9.36 2.42
CA VAL A 112 -7.60 -8.73 3.32
C VAL A 112 -8.62 -8.00 2.48
N PHE A 113 -9.90 -8.25 2.74
CA PHE A 113 -11.02 -7.67 2.01
C PHE A 113 -11.66 -6.52 2.78
N GLN A 114 -12.25 -5.58 2.09
CA GLN A 114 -12.95 -4.41 2.63
C GLN A 114 -14.03 -4.79 3.66
N SER A 115 -14.77 -5.87 3.43
CA SER A 115 -15.85 -6.36 4.30
C SER A 115 -15.41 -7.40 5.34
N PHE A 116 -14.11 -7.44 5.69
CA PHE A 116 -13.45 -8.42 6.57
C PHE A 116 -13.55 -9.87 6.06
N ALA A 117 -14.61 -10.23 5.36
CA ALA A 117 -14.91 -11.56 4.80
C ALA A 117 -14.73 -12.71 5.82
N LEU A 118 -15.06 -12.47 7.10
CA LEU A 118 -15.01 -13.49 8.14
C LEU A 118 -16.12 -14.52 7.95
N LEU A 119 -15.83 -15.76 8.32
CA LEU A 119 -16.81 -16.84 8.35
C LEU A 119 -17.68 -16.67 9.61
N PRO A 120 -18.97 -16.30 9.47
CA PRO A 120 -19.79 -15.87 10.62
C PRO A 120 -20.12 -17.00 11.60
N HIS A 121 -20.03 -18.24 11.14
CA HIS A 121 -20.28 -19.46 11.92
C HIS A 121 -19.02 -20.05 12.56
N LYS A 122 -17.88 -19.39 12.41
CA LYS A 122 -16.59 -19.78 12.99
C LYS A 122 -16.15 -18.74 14.01
N THR A 123 -15.49 -19.20 15.08
CA THR A 123 -14.86 -18.35 16.09
C THR A 123 -13.66 -17.60 15.52
N VAL A 124 -13.08 -16.67 16.28
CA VAL A 124 -11.82 -15.98 15.95
C VAL A 124 -10.74 -16.99 15.62
N LEU A 125 -10.48 -17.93 16.52
CA LEU A 125 -9.45 -18.95 16.37
C LEU A 125 -9.68 -19.81 15.13
N GLU A 126 -10.91 -20.25 14.91
CA GLU A 126 -11.28 -21.05 13.74
C GLU A 126 -11.17 -20.28 12.42
N ASN A 127 -11.50 -18.98 12.40
CA ASN A 127 -11.31 -18.12 11.24
C ASN A 127 -9.84 -18.02 10.86
N ILE A 128 -8.96 -17.85 11.85
CA ILE A 128 -7.50 -17.72 11.64
C ILE A 128 -6.90 -19.08 11.25
N ALA A 129 -7.33 -20.17 11.85
CA ALA A 129 -6.86 -21.53 11.54
C ALA A 129 -7.32 -22.03 10.16
N PHE A 130 -8.45 -21.53 9.65
CA PHE A 130 -9.09 -22.01 8.43
C PHE A 130 -8.16 -22.10 7.22
N PRO A 131 -7.39 -21.05 6.82
CA PRO A 131 -6.48 -21.14 5.68
C PRO A 131 -5.36 -22.18 5.88
N LEU A 132 -4.90 -22.39 7.11
CA LEU A 132 -3.89 -23.40 7.43
C LEU A 132 -4.45 -24.82 7.22
N GLN A 133 -5.70 -25.05 7.61
CA GLN A 133 -6.40 -26.32 7.39
C GLN A 133 -6.62 -26.58 5.90
N ILE A 134 -7.02 -25.57 5.13
CA ILE A 134 -7.12 -25.64 3.65
C ILE A 134 -5.77 -25.97 3.00
N LYS A 135 -4.67 -25.49 3.60
CA LYS A 135 -3.30 -25.82 3.17
C LYS A 135 -2.88 -27.25 3.49
N GLY A 136 -3.70 -28.01 4.27
CA GLY A 136 -3.46 -29.40 4.66
C GLY A 136 -2.69 -29.56 5.97
N MET A 137 -2.55 -28.48 6.76
CA MET A 137 -1.94 -28.58 8.10
C MET A 137 -2.84 -29.38 9.05
N LYS A 138 -2.24 -30.18 9.93
CA LYS A 138 -2.99 -30.92 10.96
C LYS A 138 -3.75 -29.93 11.85
N THR A 139 -4.89 -30.36 12.38
CA THR A 139 -5.76 -29.49 13.19
C THR A 139 -5.02 -28.89 14.40
N GLU A 140 -4.27 -29.72 15.12
CA GLU A 140 -3.53 -29.31 16.32
C GLU A 140 -2.48 -28.22 15.98
N ASP A 141 -1.69 -28.43 14.92
CA ASP A 141 -0.66 -27.48 14.46
C ASP A 141 -1.30 -26.17 13.96
N SER A 142 -2.44 -26.29 13.25
CA SER A 142 -3.16 -25.11 12.74
C SER A 142 -3.77 -24.27 13.87
N ILE A 143 -4.26 -24.89 14.92
CA ILE A 143 -4.77 -24.23 16.13
C ILE A 143 -3.62 -23.52 16.89
N SER A 144 -2.50 -24.23 17.09
CA SER A 144 -1.32 -23.64 17.74
C SER A 144 -0.84 -22.40 17.02
N LYS A 145 -0.66 -22.49 15.70
CA LYS A 145 -0.21 -21.34 14.88
C LYS A 145 -1.25 -20.22 14.84
N ALA A 146 -2.54 -20.56 14.80
CA ALA A 146 -3.61 -19.56 14.87
C ALA A 146 -3.60 -18.81 16.21
N MET A 147 -3.29 -19.50 17.33
CA MET A 147 -3.15 -18.88 18.63
C MET A 147 -1.99 -17.85 18.68
N ASP A 148 -0.87 -18.16 18.03
CA ASP A 148 0.24 -17.20 17.90
C ASP A 148 -0.19 -15.96 17.11
N MET A 149 -1.01 -16.12 16.08
CA MET A 149 -1.58 -15.00 15.32
C MET A 149 -2.58 -14.18 16.14
N VAL A 150 -3.39 -14.81 17.00
CA VAL A 150 -4.30 -14.11 17.94
C VAL A 150 -3.49 -13.18 18.83
N LYS A 151 -2.37 -13.67 19.42
CA LYS A 151 -1.46 -12.86 20.24
C LYS A 151 -0.82 -11.73 19.44
N LEU A 152 -0.35 -12.03 18.22
CA LEU A 152 0.33 -11.07 17.34
C LEU A 152 -0.54 -9.82 17.08
N VAL A 153 -1.86 -10.01 16.93
CA VAL A 153 -2.82 -8.93 16.65
C VAL A 153 -3.55 -8.41 17.89
N GLY A 154 -3.15 -8.83 19.10
CA GLY A 154 -3.70 -8.35 20.37
C GLY A 154 -5.18 -8.71 20.58
N LEU A 155 -5.55 -9.95 20.28
CA LEU A 155 -6.90 -10.50 20.48
C LEU A 155 -6.95 -11.59 21.56
N ASP A 156 -5.95 -11.62 22.47
CA ASP A 156 -5.92 -12.57 23.59
C ASP A 156 -7.23 -12.52 24.41
N GLY A 157 -7.73 -13.69 24.77
CA GLY A 157 -8.98 -13.86 25.51
C GLY A 157 -10.25 -13.75 24.65
N ARG A 158 -10.11 -13.60 23.32
CA ARG A 158 -11.25 -13.54 22.37
C ARG A 158 -11.27 -14.69 21.37
N GLU A 159 -10.51 -15.72 21.60
CA GLU A 159 -10.30 -16.88 20.70
C GLU A 159 -11.62 -17.56 20.33
N ASN A 160 -12.54 -17.63 21.32
CA ASN A 160 -13.82 -18.30 21.18
C ASN A 160 -14.98 -17.39 20.78
N TYR A 161 -14.74 -16.09 20.54
CA TYR A 161 -15.76 -15.14 20.12
C TYR A 161 -16.07 -15.35 18.64
N PHE A 162 -17.36 -15.14 18.30
CA PHE A 162 -17.80 -15.10 16.90
C PHE A 162 -17.69 -13.68 16.33
N PRO A 163 -17.61 -13.50 15.00
CA PRO A 163 -17.51 -12.19 14.38
C PRO A 163 -18.56 -11.17 14.86
N ARG A 164 -19.80 -11.58 15.08
CA ARG A 164 -20.89 -10.74 15.58
C ARG A 164 -20.67 -10.17 16.99
N GLU A 165 -19.76 -10.77 17.76
CA GLU A 165 -19.46 -10.36 19.15
C GLU A 165 -18.26 -9.39 19.21
N LEU A 166 -17.69 -9.06 18.04
CA LEU A 166 -16.50 -8.23 17.90
C LEU A 166 -16.83 -6.84 17.33
N SER A 167 -16.10 -5.83 17.78
CA SER A 167 -16.10 -4.51 17.12
C SER A 167 -15.51 -4.60 15.71
N GLY A 168 -15.77 -3.58 14.86
CA GLY A 168 -15.21 -3.53 13.50
C GLY A 168 -13.69 -3.64 13.48
N GLY A 169 -12.99 -2.92 14.38
CA GLY A 169 -11.53 -3.01 14.51
C GLY A 169 -11.04 -4.40 14.93
N GLN A 170 -11.78 -5.07 15.82
CA GLN A 170 -11.46 -6.46 16.21
C GLN A 170 -11.69 -7.43 15.04
N GLN A 171 -12.77 -7.28 14.28
CA GLN A 171 -13.01 -8.08 13.06
C GLN A 171 -11.90 -7.87 12.04
N GLN A 172 -11.43 -6.63 11.87
CA GLN A 172 -10.30 -6.30 11.01
C GLN A 172 -9.03 -7.01 11.45
N ARG A 173 -8.70 -7.00 12.76
CA ARG A 173 -7.57 -7.73 13.32
C ARG A 173 -7.65 -9.24 13.04
N VAL A 174 -8.85 -9.84 13.13
CA VAL A 174 -9.06 -11.26 12.75
C VAL A 174 -8.77 -11.47 11.26
N GLY A 175 -9.24 -10.57 10.38
CA GLY A 175 -8.98 -10.62 8.93
C GLY A 175 -7.49 -10.55 8.61
N ILE A 176 -6.76 -9.65 9.28
CA ILE A 176 -5.31 -9.50 9.19
C ILE A 176 -4.61 -10.78 9.65
N ALA A 177 -4.91 -11.26 10.87
CA ALA A 177 -4.34 -12.48 11.43
C ALA A 177 -4.57 -13.69 10.54
N ARG A 178 -5.79 -13.86 10.03
CA ARG A 178 -6.14 -14.94 9.10
C ARG A 178 -5.31 -14.89 7.82
N SER A 179 -5.11 -13.71 7.26
CA SER A 179 -4.33 -13.54 6.02
C SER A 179 -2.83 -13.78 6.24
N LEU A 180 -2.32 -13.46 7.43
CA LEU A 180 -0.91 -13.65 7.82
C LEU A 180 -0.60 -15.07 8.27
N ALA A 181 -1.60 -15.85 8.73
CA ALA A 181 -1.39 -17.20 9.26
C ALA A 181 -0.67 -18.14 8.29
N VAL A 182 -0.87 -17.97 6.98
CA VAL A 182 -0.19 -18.75 5.94
C VAL A 182 1.21 -18.24 5.61
N GLU A 183 1.68 -17.16 6.25
CA GLU A 183 2.98 -16.53 6.07
C GLU A 183 3.24 -16.10 4.60
N PRO A 184 2.35 -15.35 3.97
CA PRO A 184 2.49 -15.00 2.56
C PRO A 184 3.71 -14.11 2.34
N ASP A 185 4.33 -14.19 1.15
CA ASP A 185 5.38 -13.25 0.72
C ASP A 185 4.77 -11.95 0.19
N ILE A 186 3.58 -12.04 -0.42
CA ILE A 186 2.84 -10.93 -1.00
C ILE A 186 1.51 -10.76 -0.27
N TRP A 187 1.20 -9.54 0.13
CA TRP A 187 0.00 -9.23 0.88
C TRP A 187 -0.85 -8.17 0.16
N PHE A 188 -2.06 -8.56 -0.22
CA PHE A 188 -3.03 -7.70 -0.90
C PHE A 188 -4.07 -7.18 0.09
N LEU A 189 -4.29 -5.86 0.13
CA LEU A 189 -5.26 -5.23 1.01
C LEU A 189 -6.22 -4.35 0.21
N ASP A 190 -7.49 -4.69 0.21
CA ASP A 190 -8.55 -3.97 -0.52
C ASP A 190 -9.33 -3.10 0.48
N GLU A 191 -8.99 -1.82 0.59
CA GLU A 191 -9.57 -0.83 1.50
C GLU A 191 -9.74 -1.33 2.95
N PRO A 192 -8.68 -1.85 3.60
CA PRO A 192 -8.82 -2.59 4.85
C PRO A 192 -9.34 -1.75 6.01
N PHE A 193 -9.21 -0.42 5.97
CA PHE A 193 -9.59 0.46 7.09
C PHE A 193 -10.82 1.32 6.80
N SER A 194 -11.43 1.19 5.60
CA SER A 194 -12.57 2.04 5.18
C SER A 194 -13.83 1.89 6.04
N ALA A 195 -14.05 0.71 6.61
CA ALA A 195 -15.21 0.41 7.47
C ALA A 195 -15.02 0.79 8.94
N LEU A 196 -13.87 1.40 9.31
CA LEU A 196 -13.54 1.76 10.69
C LEU A 196 -13.81 3.24 10.96
N ASP A 197 -14.21 3.55 12.19
CA ASP A 197 -14.27 4.94 12.65
C ASP A 197 -12.86 5.58 12.70
N PRO A 198 -12.75 6.92 12.68
CA PRO A 198 -11.46 7.60 12.52
C PRO A 198 -10.44 7.27 13.61
N LEU A 199 -10.88 7.08 14.87
CA LEU A 199 -9.96 6.79 15.97
C LEU A 199 -9.39 5.38 15.85
N ILE A 200 -10.26 4.40 15.68
CA ILE A 200 -9.87 2.98 15.50
C ILE A 200 -9.04 2.81 14.22
N ARG A 201 -9.37 3.56 13.15
CA ARG A 201 -8.60 3.56 11.91
C ARG A 201 -7.14 3.93 12.16
N LYS A 202 -6.89 5.02 12.91
CA LYS A 202 -5.53 5.46 13.23
C LYS A 202 -4.77 4.43 14.04
N GLU A 203 -5.40 3.85 15.08
CA GLU A 203 -4.82 2.77 15.88
C GLU A 203 -4.46 1.54 15.02
N MET A 204 -5.34 1.18 14.08
CA MET A 204 -5.11 0.05 13.18
C MET A 204 -3.99 0.31 12.17
N GLN A 205 -3.83 1.54 11.69
CA GLN A 205 -2.70 1.94 10.83
C GLN A 205 -1.38 1.87 11.60
N ASP A 206 -1.33 2.33 12.86
CA ASP A 206 -0.14 2.23 13.72
C ASP A 206 0.26 0.78 13.93
N GLU A 207 -0.71 -0.07 14.25
CA GLU A 207 -0.49 -1.51 14.44
C GLU A 207 -0.03 -2.18 13.15
N PHE A 208 -0.59 -1.79 12.00
CA PHE A 208 -0.20 -2.30 10.69
C PHE A 208 1.26 -1.94 10.37
N LEU A 209 1.69 -0.69 10.60
CA LEU A 209 3.07 -0.26 10.42
C LEU A 209 4.01 -1.03 11.34
N ARG A 210 3.62 -1.25 12.61
CA ARG A 210 4.39 -2.07 13.55
C ARG A 210 4.58 -3.49 13.02
N LEU A 211 3.51 -4.12 12.54
CA LEU A 211 3.57 -5.46 11.97
C LEU A 211 4.45 -5.51 10.71
N GLN A 212 4.32 -4.52 9.82
CA GLN A 212 5.13 -4.44 8.59
C GLN A 212 6.62 -4.27 8.91
N GLY A 213 6.96 -3.47 9.92
CA GLY A 213 8.34 -3.28 10.38
C GLY A 213 9.01 -4.60 10.81
N VAL A 214 8.23 -5.52 11.39
CA VAL A 214 8.71 -6.86 11.79
C VAL A 214 8.69 -7.86 10.63
N LEU A 215 7.60 -7.89 9.87
CA LEU A 215 7.33 -8.94 8.88
C LEU A 215 7.94 -8.67 7.50
N LYS A 216 8.18 -7.40 7.17
CA LYS A 216 8.77 -6.91 5.90
C LYS A 216 8.15 -7.57 4.65
N LYS A 217 6.82 -7.64 4.60
CA LYS A 217 6.07 -8.23 3.48
C LYS A 217 6.03 -7.27 2.30
N THR A 218 5.94 -7.82 1.08
CA THR A 218 5.59 -7.01 -0.09
C THR A 218 4.09 -6.78 -0.10
N ILE A 219 3.66 -5.53 -0.20
CA ILE A 219 2.27 -5.15 -0.01
C ILE A 219 1.76 -4.37 -1.23
N THR A 220 0.58 -4.75 -1.72
CA THR A 220 -0.22 -3.90 -2.59
C THR A 220 -1.50 -3.53 -1.85
N PHE A 221 -1.64 -2.27 -1.53
CA PHE A 221 -2.68 -1.71 -0.67
C PHE A 221 -3.58 -0.77 -1.46
N ILE A 222 -4.89 -0.92 -1.35
CA ILE A 222 -5.86 -0.01 -1.97
C ILE A 222 -6.48 0.88 -0.91
N THR A 223 -6.54 2.17 -1.20
CA THR A 223 -7.30 3.16 -0.42
C THR A 223 -7.86 4.26 -1.32
N HIS A 224 -8.85 4.99 -0.80
CA HIS A 224 -9.31 6.26 -1.35
C HIS A 224 -8.89 7.45 -0.47
N ASP A 225 -8.23 7.19 0.66
CA ASP A 225 -7.75 8.17 1.63
C ASP A 225 -6.29 8.52 1.32
N PHE A 226 -6.03 9.81 0.99
CA PHE A 226 -4.70 10.26 0.61
C PHE A 226 -3.75 10.34 1.80
N ASP A 227 -4.23 10.74 2.98
CA ASP A 227 -3.41 10.77 4.20
C ASP A 227 -2.93 9.36 4.58
N GLU A 228 -3.79 8.36 4.37
CA GLU A 228 -3.42 6.96 4.55
C GLU A 228 -2.33 6.53 3.57
N ALA A 229 -2.47 6.90 2.29
CA ALA A 229 -1.47 6.60 1.27
C ALA A 229 -0.11 7.26 1.59
N LEU A 230 -0.12 8.53 1.99
CA LEU A 230 1.09 9.26 2.39
C LEU A 230 1.81 8.62 3.58
N ARG A 231 1.03 8.10 4.53
CA ARG A 231 1.56 7.53 5.76
C ARG A 231 2.17 6.15 5.57
N LEU A 232 1.58 5.35 4.69
CA LEU A 232 1.89 3.93 4.58
C LEU A 232 2.82 3.59 3.41
N ALA A 233 2.75 4.34 2.30
CA ALA A 233 3.35 3.95 1.04
C ALA A 233 4.86 4.23 0.93
N ASP A 234 5.60 3.29 0.35
CA ASP A 234 6.90 3.58 -0.28
C ASP A 234 6.68 4.27 -1.63
N ARG A 235 5.69 3.79 -2.42
CA ARG A 235 5.24 4.41 -3.66
C ARG A 235 3.71 4.41 -3.75
N ILE A 236 3.17 5.43 -4.42
CA ILE A 236 1.73 5.59 -4.65
C ILE A 236 1.46 5.55 -6.15
N ALA A 237 0.48 4.75 -6.57
CA ALA A 237 -0.10 4.76 -7.91
C ALA A 237 -1.47 5.44 -7.86
N ILE A 238 -1.62 6.59 -8.49
CA ILE A 238 -2.90 7.30 -8.57
C ILE A 238 -3.64 6.85 -9.83
N MET A 239 -4.83 6.27 -9.65
CA MET A 239 -5.66 5.75 -10.74
C MET A 239 -6.87 6.64 -11.03
N LYS A 240 -7.13 6.85 -12.32
CA LYS A 240 -8.33 7.49 -12.85
C LYS A 240 -8.85 6.69 -14.05
N GLU A 241 -10.12 6.33 -14.07
CA GLU A 241 -10.79 5.68 -15.22
C GLU A 241 -10.02 4.47 -15.78
N GLY A 242 -9.44 3.66 -14.89
CA GLY A 242 -8.66 2.48 -15.23
C GLY A 242 -7.18 2.75 -15.57
N ILE A 243 -6.76 4.00 -15.68
CA ILE A 243 -5.39 4.41 -16.05
C ILE A 243 -4.62 4.79 -14.78
N ILE A 244 -3.33 4.45 -14.72
CA ILE A 244 -2.40 4.97 -13.73
C ILE A 244 -1.90 6.33 -14.22
N GLU A 245 -2.39 7.42 -13.62
CA GLU A 245 -2.03 8.80 -13.95
C GLU A 245 -0.61 9.15 -13.52
N GLN A 246 -0.20 8.65 -12.35
CA GLN A 246 1.15 8.80 -11.80
C GLN A 246 1.47 7.67 -10.84
N LEU A 247 2.72 7.21 -10.86
CA LEU A 247 3.28 6.25 -9.91
C LEU A 247 4.62 6.76 -9.45
N ASP A 248 4.74 7.14 -8.18
CA ASP A 248 5.95 7.72 -7.64
C ASP A 248 5.99 7.63 -6.10
N THR A 249 7.07 8.14 -5.49
CA THR A 249 7.14 8.34 -4.04
C THR A 249 6.10 9.37 -3.57
N PRO A 250 5.63 9.28 -2.31
CA PRO A 250 4.70 10.27 -1.75
C PRO A 250 5.18 11.71 -1.92
N ALA A 251 6.46 11.97 -1.65
CA ALA A 251 7.07 13.30 -1.80
C ALA A 251 6.99 13.80 -3.25
N ASN A 252 7.34 12.96 -4.23
CA ASN A 252 7.34 13.39 -5.63
C ASN A 252 5.92 13.61 -6.18
N ILE A 253 4.93 12.83 -5.73
CA ILE A 253 3.52 13.06 -6.09
C ILE A 253 3.02 14.43 -5.59
N VAL A 254 3.41 14.81 -4.36
CA VAL A 254 2.98 16.10 -3.78
C VAL A 254 3.73 17.27 -4.41
N LEU A 255 5.03 17.14 -4.68
CA LEU A 255 5.86 18.22 -5.21
C LEU A 255 5.70 18.40 -6.72
N ASN A 256 5.56 17.30 -7.45
CA ASN A 256 5.57 17.25 -8.92
C ASN A 256 4.35 16.49 -9.45
N PRO A 257 3.11 16.95 -9.21
CA PRO A 257 1.91 16.30 -9.73
C PRO A 257 1.91 16.27 -11.26
N ALA A 258 1.85 15.07 -11.85
CA ALA A 258 1.96 14.87 -13.30
C ALA A 258 0.74 15.40 -14.08
N THR A 259 -0.43 15.41 -13.47
CA THR A 259 -1.68 15.88 -14.10
C THR A 259 -2.48 16.76 -13.16
N GLU A 260 -3.44 17.51 -13.72
CA GLU A 260 -4.36 18.34 -12.92
C GLU A 260 -5.23 17.46 -12.00
N TYR A 261 -5.49 16.22 -12.39
CA TYR A 261 -6.21 15.26 -11.54
C TYR A 261 -5.38 14.91 -10.29
N VAL A 262 -4.10 14.61 -10.45
CA VAL A 262 -3.19 14.34 -9.32
C VAL A 262 -3.06 15.57 -8.43
N ARG A 263 -2.92 16.75 -9.03
CA ARG A 263 -2.82 18.03 -8.30
C ARG A 263 -3.99 18.25 -7.34
N LYS A 264 -5.22 17.87 -7.72
CA LYS A 264 -6.40 17.99 -6.85
C LYS A 264 -6.31 17.17 -5.55
N PHE A 265 -5.61 16.04 -5.57
CA PHE A 265 -5.36 15.27 -4.35
C PHE A 265 -4.28 15.91 -3.46
N THR A 266 -3.34 16.63 -4.06
CA THR A 266 -2.15 17.13 -3.37
C THR A 266 -2.27 18.58 -2.91
N GLN A 267 -3.28 19.34 -3.37
CA GLN A 267 -3.44 20.78 -3.12
C GLN A 267 -3.50 21.16 -1.65
N GLU A 268 -4.13 20.32 -0.84
CA GLU A 268 -4.37 20.58 0.60
C GLU A 268 -3.36 19.85 1.50
N VAL A 269 -2.42 19.11 0.90
CA VAL A 269 -1.44 18.34 1.68
C VAL A 269 -0.33 19.25 2.17
N PRO A 270 -0.16 19.36 3.49
CA PRO A 270 0.98 20.08 4.05
C PRO A 270 2.29 19.41 3.65
N ARG A 271 3.22 20.21 3.08
CA ARG A 271 4.50 19.68 2.56
C ARG A 271 5.37 19.04 3.63
N GLU A 272 5.28 19.50 4.86
CA GLU A 272 5.98 18.97 6.02
C GLU A 272 5.63 17.50 6.34
N LYS A 273 4.46 17.03 5.92
CA LYS A 273 4.03 15.63 6.11
C LYS A 273 4.71 14.64 5.15
N VAL A 274 5.30 15.13 4.07
CA VAL A 274 5.86 14.28 3.00
C VAL A 274 7.33 14.52 2.74
N LEU A 275 7.85 15.72 3.07
CA LEU A 275 9.25 16.04 2.85
C LEU A 275 10.12 15.41 3.92
N ARG A 276 11.15 14.70 3.45
CA ARG A 276 12.24 14.20 4.29
C ARG A 276 13.31 15.28 4.47
N ILE A 277 14.04 15.22 5.55
CA ILE A 277 15.12 16.15 5.86
C ILE A 277 16.15 16.21 4.74
N GLU A 278 16.50 15.06 4.14
CA GLU A 278 17.47 14.99 3.04
C GLU A 278 17.11 15.88 1.83
N SER A 279 15.82 16.17 1.62
CA SER A 279 15.36 16.99 0.50
C SER A 279 15.52 18.51 0.73
N VAL A 280 15.81 18.91 1.97
CA VAL A 280 15.86 20.33 2.39
C VAL A 280 17.09 20.69 3.20
N MET A 281 17.95 19.72 3.56
CA MET A 281 19.18 19.97 4.28
C MET A 281 20.24 20.64 3.39
N ASP A 282 21.14 21.35 4.00
CA ASP A 282 22.37 21.83 3.35
C ASP A 282 23.50 20.78 3.44
N PRO A 283 24.46 20.81 2.50
CA PRO A 283 25.68 20.01 2.63
C PRO A 283 26.44 20.35 3.91
N VAL A 284 27.24 19.38 4.41
CA VAL A 284 28.06 19.59 5.60
C VAL A 284 29.01 20.76 5.41
N ASP A 285 28.93 21.75 6.29
CA ASP A 285 29.94 22.79 6.44
C ASP A 285 30.72 22.56 7.72
N ALA A 286 32.00 22.19 7.59
CA ALA A 286 32.88 21.92 8.73
C ALA A 286 33.19 23.16 9.61
N SER A 287 32.87 24.37 9.13
CA SER A 287 33.06 25.63 9.86
C SER A 287 31.84 25.99 10.71
N GLU A 288 30.70 25.31 10.52
CA GLU A 288 29.45 25.63 11.19
C GLU A 288 29.32 24.87 12.52
N GLU A 289 29.02 25.64 13.57
CA GLU A 289 28.77 25.05 14.89
C GLU A 289 27.33 24.54 14.98
N VAL A 290 27.17 23.22 15.10
CA VAL A 290 25.86 22.56 15.16
C VAL A 290 25.36 22.38 16.59
N SER A 291 24.05 22.17 16.75
CA SER A 291 23.38 21.81 18.00
C SER A 291 23.81 20.41 18.48
N GLU A 292 23.63 20.15 19.77
CA GLU A 292 23.73 18.79 20.32
C GLU A 292 22.58 17.87 19.86
N PHE A 293 21.44 18.48 19.53
CA PHE A 293 20.31 17.77 18.94
C PHE A 293 20.64 17.34 17.52
N LYS A 294 20.31 16.11 17.17
CA LYS A 294 20.59 15.50 15.87
C LYS A 294 19.34 14.88 15.30
N VAL A 295 19.24 14.85 13.98
CA VAL A 295 18.09 14.26 13.25
C VAL A 295 18.59 13.31 12.17
N HIS A 296 17.77 12.34 11.81
CA HIS A 296 18.10 11.39 10.74
C HIS A 296 17.64 11.94 9.39
N LYS A 297 18.43 11.77 8.32
CA LYS A 297 18.12 12.28 6.96
C LYS A 297 16.77 11.82 6.43
N ASP A 298 16.34 10.60 6.80
CA ASP A 298 15.07 10.01 6.36
C ASP A 298 13.86 10.45 7.19
N ALA A 299 14.06 11.21 8.27
CA ALA A 299 12.96 11.70 9.10
C ALA A 299 12.09 12.69 8.31
N ILE A 300 10.78 12.63 8.54
CA ILE A 300 9.81 13.57 7.96
C ILE A 300 9.88 14.89 8.74
N ILE A 301 9.83 16.02 8.04
CA ILE A 301 9.97 17.36 8.63
C ILE A 301 8.95 17.59 9.75
N GLU A 302 7.68 17.18 9.56
CA GLU A 302 6.64 17.31 10.58
C GLU A 302 7.06 16.72 11.94
N THR A 303 7.75 15.58 11.94
CA THR A 303 8.13 14.87 13.17
C THR A 303 9.24 15.56 13.98
N VAL A 304 10.01 16.44 13.35
CA VAL A 304 11.17 17.12 13.96
C VAL A 304 11.03 18.64 13.98
N ALA A 305 10.01 19.19 13.33
CA ALA A 305 9.85 20.63 13.12
C ALA A 305 9.89 21.41 14.42
N GLU A 306 9.11 21.02 15.42
CA GLU A 306 9.07 21.71 16.72
C GLU A 306 10.44 21.74 17.40
N ALA A 307 11.12 20.59 17.42
CA ALA A 307 12.46 20.48 18.02
C ALA A 307 13.48 21.36 17.28
N VAL A 308 13.52 21.29 15.95
CA VAL A 308 14.45 22.10 15.13
C VAL A 308 14.18 23.60 15.27
N LEU A 309 12.91 24.03 15.35
CA LEU A 309 12.53 25.43 15.50
C LEU A 309 12.91 26.01 16.88
N THR A 310 13.08 25.17 17.89
CA THR A 310 13.52 25.61 19.23
C THR A 310 15.04 25.71 19.35
N GLU A 311 15.79 25.09 18.44
CA GLU A 311 17.25 25.16 18.42
C GLU A 311 17.76 26.51 17.93
N ARG A 312 18.82 27.00 18.57
CA ARG A 312 19.48 28.28 18.18
C ARG A 312 20.56 28.11 17.12
N LYS A 313 21.05 26.88 16.95
CA LYS A 313 22.09 26.49 16.02
C LYS A 313 21.51 25.50 15.02
N PRO A 314 22.10 25.38 13.82
CA PRO A 314 21.72 24.34 12.89
C PRO A 314 21.82 22.95 13.49
N VAL A 315 20.95 22.06 13.09
CA VAL A 315 20.87 20.68 13.58
C VAL A 315 21.67 19.77 12.65
N ALA A 316 22.55 18.92 13.20
CA ALA A 316 23.30 17.96 12.42
C ALA A 316 22.36 16.84 11.89
N VAL A 317 22.47 16.52 10.60
CA VAL A 317 21.72 15.46 9.93
C VAL A 317 22.59 14.23 9.79
N LEU A 318 22.08 13.08 10.24
CA LEU A 318 22.78 11.80 10.26
C LEU A 318 22.28 10.85 9.17
N ASP A 319 23.19 10.00 8.68
CA ASP A 319 22.84 8.83 7.85
C ASP A 319 22.56 7.58 8.71
N GLU A 320 22.32 6.44 8.05
CA GLU A 320 22.06 5.14 8.68
C GLU A 320 23.24 4.59 9.51
N ASN A 321 24.44 5.17 9.36
CA ASN A 321 25.67 4.78 10.06
C ASN A 321 26.10 5.83 11.11
N ASP A 322 25.19 6.75 11.48
CA ASP A 322 25.43 7.86 12.40
C ASP A 322 26.51 8.87 11.93
N ASN A 323 26.83 8.91 10.63
CA ASN A 323 27.71 9.92 10.08
C ASN A 323 26.92 11.21 9.79
N VAL A 324 27.54 12.37 10.03
CA VAL A 324 26.95 13.66 9.66
C VAL A 324 27.01 13.84 8.14
N VAL A 325 25.87 13.97 7.49
CA VAL A 325 25.73 14.11 6.04
C VAL A 325 25.19 15.47 5.57
N GLY A 326 24.76 16.32 6.52
CA GLY A 326 24.26 17.66 6.24
C GLY A 326 23.92 18.43 7.51
N THR A 327 23.41 19.65 7.31
CA THR A 327 22.87 20.50 8.38
C THR A 327 21.44 20.95 8.03
N LEU A 328 20.59 21.06 9.05
CA LEU A 328 19.22 21.54 8.91
C LEU A 328 19.01 22.82 9.69
N HIS A 329 18.71 23.91 8.99
CA HIS A 329 18.42 25.19 9.58
C HIS A 329 16.93 25.38 9.87
N ALA A 330 16.58 26.07 10.95
CA ALA A 330 15.19 26.47 11.26
C ALA A 330 14.52 27.22 10.10
N SER A 331 15.29 28.02 9.34
CA SER A 331 14.81 28.74 8.15
C SER A 331 14.26 27.79 7.06
N HIS A 332 14.86 26.62 6.86
CA HIS A 332 14.36 25.62 5.90
C HIS A 332 13.04 25.02 6.37
N VAL A 333 12.94 24.69 7.65
CA VAL A 333 11.69 24.18 8.25
C VAL A 333 10.58 25.22 8.10
N ILE A 334 10.84 26.51 8.42
CA ILE A 334 9.89 27.62 8.24
C ILE A 334 9.47 27.74 6.77
N LYS A 335 10.40 27.63 5.83
CA LYS A 335 10.10 27.69 4.39
C LYS A 335 9.20 26.53 3.95
N VAL A 336 9.37 25.33 4.50
CA VAL A 336 8.49 24.19 4.21
C VAL A 336 7.10 24.40 4.79
N LEU A 337 7.01 24.82 6.06
CA LEU A 337 5.73 25.01 6.76
C LEU A 337 4.89 26.16 6.17
N TYR A 338 5.52 27.26 5.73
CA TYR A 338 4.83 28.49 5.35
C TYR A 338 5.11 28.96 3.91
N GLY A 339 6.10 28.40 3.23
CA GLY A 339 6.51 28.83 1.88
C GLY A 339 5.58 28.36 0.75
N GLY A 340 4.66 27.46 1.00
CA GLY A 340 3.70 26.95 0.00
C GLY A 340 2.59 27.92 -0.41
N HIS A 341 2.43 29.06 0.27
CA HIS A 341 1.40 30.07 0.00
C HIS A 341 1.89 31.30 -0.78
N ALA A 342 3.16 31.35 -1.19
CA ALA A 342 3.77 32.55 -1.79
C ALA A 342 3.77 32.59 -3.33
N GLU A 343 3.26 31.55 -4.02
CA GLU A 343 3.10 31.57 -5.49
C GLU A 343 1.61 31.41 -5.85
N LYS A 344 0.89 32.52 -5.80
CA LYS A 344 -0.35 32.77 -6.54
C LYS A 344 -0.19 34.01 -7.38
#